data_13d03012f7c261a335f275dd37c565f0
#
_entry.id   13d03012f7c261a335f275dd37c565f0
#
_cell.length_a   1.000
_cell.length_b   1.000
_cell.length_c   1.000
_cell.angle_alpha   90.00
_cell.angle_beta   90.00
_cell.angle_gamma   90.00
#
_symmetry.space_group_name_H-M   'P 1'
#
loop_
_entity.id
_entity.type
_entity.pdbx_description
1 polymer ?
#
loop_
_entity_poly.entity_id
_entity_poly.type
_entity_poly.pdbx_seq_one_letter_code
_entity_poly.pdbx_strand_id
1 'polypeptide(L)'
;MNHFAKILLCTTSLLAAIVVLLPAIFASVDSTTVYARAFALLAAEPYVKKGFHVREDYWVGDLASGERKAVRQQLFKGNDYWFWLGTEVDRAKESVHIYDSDGKLAEQPDSWAKEHLAAAHITPKTTGSYYIIVSVEESPAARTHWALVYGFR
;
A
#
# COMPACT_ATOMS: atom_id res chain seq x y z
N MET A 1 19.27 -9.36 -88.44
CA MET A 1 18.39 -8.16 -88.38
C MET A 1 17.39 -8.39 -87.26
N ASN A 2 17.25 -7.38 -86.42
CA ASN A 2 16.25 -7.06 -85.44
C ASN A 2 16.39 -7.76 -84.07
N HIS A 3 16.96 -6.94 -83.26
CA HIS A 3 17.11 -6.98 -81.83
C HIS A 3 15.79 -6.71 -81.11
N PHE A 4 15.40 -7.51 -80.19
CA PHE A 4 14.51 -7.10 -79.08
C PHE A 4 15.13 -7.52 -77.80
N ALA A 5 15.77 -6.54 -77.21
CA ALA A 5 16.19 -6.61 -75.82
C ALA A 5 14.97 -6.59 -74.91
N LYS A 6 14.74 -7.70 -74.22
CA LYS A 6 13.76 -7.75 -73.10
C LYS A 6 14.46 -7.26 -71.86
N ILE A 7 14.10 -6.07 -71.45
CA ILE A 7 14.44 -5.50 -70.18
C ILE A 7 13.57 -6.21 -69.09
N LEU A 8 14.20 -7.06 -68.34
CA LEU A 8 13.55 -7.70 -67.16
C LEU A 8 13.65 -6.71 -65.99
N LEU A 9 12.54 -6.03 -65.69
CA LEU A 9 12.45 -5.19 -64.51
C LEU A 9 12.30 -6.08 -63.28
N CYS A 10 13.39 -6.18 -62.56
CA CYS A 10 13.39 -6.85 -61.25
C CYS A 10 12.86 -5.86 -60.21
N THR A 11 11.57 -5.98 -59.87
CA THR A 11 10.99 -5.22 -58.76
C THR A 11 11.34 -5.91 -57.44
N THR A 12 12.39 -5.46 -56.78
CA THR A 12 12.69 -5.82 -55.43
C THR A 12 11.71 -5.14 -54.49
N SER A 13 10.73 -5.89 -54.05
CA SER A 13 9.80 -5.49 -52.98
C SER A 13 10.56 -5.41 -51.66
N LEU A 14 10.87 -4.18 -51.24
CA LEU A 14 11.47 -3.90 -49.93
C LEU A 14 10.36 -3.97 -48.88
N LEU A 15 10.21 -5.15 -48.27
CA LEU A 15 9.37 -5.29 -47.07
C LEU A 15 10.07 -4.61 -45.88
N ALA A 16 9.69 -3.35 -45.63
CA ALA A 16 10.08 -2.64 -44.42
C ALA A 16 9.33 -3.28 -43.25
N ALA A 17 10.01 -4.14 -42.51
CA ALA A 17 9.52 -4.61 -41.21
C ALA A 17 9.53 -3.46 -40.22
N ILE A 18 8.38 -2.85 -39.99
CA ILE A 18 8.18 -1.89 -38.92
C ILE A 18 8.15 -2.71 -37.61
N VAL A 19 9.30 -2.79 -36.96
CA VAL A 19 9.38 -3.28 -35.58
C VAL A 19 8.79 -2.17 -34.71
N VAL A 20 7.52 -2.31 -34.34
CA VAL A 20 6.89 -1.46 -33.33
C VAL A 20 7.50 -1.86 -31.99
N LEU A 21 8.52 -1.12 -31.54
CA LEU A 21 8.96 -1.18 -30.14
C LEU A 21 7.83 -0.60 -29.28
N LEU A 22 6.97 -1.48 -28.80
CA LEU A 22 6.08 -1.15 -27.69
C LEU A 22 6.97 -0.93 -26.45
N PRO A 23 7.00 0.28 -25.86
CA PRO A 23 7.62 0.43 -24.55
C PRO A 23 6.81 -0.44 -23.61
N ALA A 24 7.42 -1.52 -23.13
CA ALA A 24 6.89 -2.24 -21.99
C ALA A 24 6.93 -1.25 -20.81
N ILE A 25 5.80 -0.64 -20.52
CA ILE A 25 5.59 0.13 -19.29
C ILE A 25 5.56 -0.92 -18.19
N PHE A 26 6.74 -1.32 -17.73
CA PHE A 26 6.84 -1.97 -16.44
C PHE A 26 6.47 -0.88 -15.42
N ALA A 27 5.24 -0.93 -14.93
CA ALA A 27 4.91 -0.24 -13.71
C ALA A 27 5.89 -0.81 -12.66
N SER A 28 6.94 -0.05 -12.34
CA SER A 28 7.84 -0.40 -11.26
C SER A 28 6.99 -0.38 -10.00
N VAL A 29 6.68 -1.55 -9.47
CA VAL A 29 6.11 -1.65 -8.13
C VAL A 29 7.13 -0.97 -7.22
N ASP A 30 6.71 0.11 -6.58
CA ASP A 30 7.58 0.84 -5.68
C ASP A 30 8.00 -0.09 -4.54
N SER A 31 9.27 -0.49 -4.55
CA SER A 31 9.82 -1.45 -3.61
C SER A 31 9.63 -1.00 -2.15
N THR A 32 9.64 0.31 -1.90
CA THR A 32 9.45 0.89 -0.56
C THR A 32 8.06 0.59 0.01
N THR A 33 7.02 0.72 -0.81
CA THR A 33 5.65 0.36 -0.45
C THR A 33 5.49 -1.15 -0.18
N VAL A 34 6.20 -1.99 -0.96
CA VAL A 34 6.20 -3.45 -0.75
C VAL A 34 6.82 -3.80 0.60
N TYR A 35 7.94 -3.17 0.97
CA TYR A 35 8.57 -3.40 2.28
C TYR A 35 7.70 -2.89 3.43
N ALA A 36 7.13 -1.70 3.32
CA ALA A 36 6.20 -1.17 4.32
C ALA A 36 5.03 -2.13 4.57
N ARG A 37 4.43 -2.67 3.50
CA ARG A 37 3.36 -3.66 3.61
C ARG A 37 3.84 -4.98 4.24
N ALA A 38 5.02 -5.46 3.87
CA ALA A 38 5.59 -6.67 4.46
C ALA A 38 5.77 -6.52 5.98
N PHE A 39 6.25 -5.37 6.46
CA PHE A 39 6.37 -5.07 7.89
C PHE A 39 5.00 -5.01 8.59
N ALA A 40 4.00 -4.37 7.99
CA ALA A 40 2.64 -4.36 8.53
C ALA A 40 2.05 -5.78 8.65
N LEU A 41 2.28 -6.65 7.67
CA LEU A 41 1.87 -8.06 7.71
C LEU A 41 2.62 -8.87 8.77
N LEU A 42 3.92 -8.62 8.96
CA LEU A 42 4.69 -9.23 10.06
C LEU A 42 4.12 -8.82 11.43
N ALA A 43 3.73 -7.57 11.61
CA ALA A 43 3.07 -7.09 12.83
C ALA A 43 1.73 -7.80 13.07
N ALA A 44 1.01 -8.20 12.02
CA ALA A 44 -0.26 -8.91 12.09
C ALA A 44 -0.11 -10.40 12.41
N GLU A 45 1.02 -11.02 12.11
CA GLU A 45 1.21 -12.49 12.21
C GLU A 45 0.83 -13.09 13.58
N PRO A 46 1.21 -12.51 14.74
CA PRO A 46 0.82 -13.04 16.05
C PRO A 46 -0.70 -13.04 16.28
N TYR A 47 -1.43 -12.16 15.62
CA TYR A 47 -2.88 -12.02 15.74
C TYR A 47 -3.62 -12.99 14.83
N VAL A 48 -3.06 -13.31 13.66
CA VAL A 48 -3.57 -14.39 12.79
C VAL A 48 -3.62 -15.71 13.56
N LYS A 49 -2.59 -16.00 14.35
CA LYS A 49 -2.55 -17.17 15.23
C LYS A 49 -3.62 -17.14 16.35
N LYS A 50 -4.18 -15.95 16.65
CA LYS A 50 -5.28 -15.74 17.60
C LYS A 50 -6.66 -15.69 16.93
N GLY A 51 -6.75 -16.02 15.63
CA GLY A 51 -8.00 -16.12 14.89
C GLY A 51 -8.43 -14.85 14.15
N PHE A 52 -7.55 -13.84 14.04
CA PHE A 52 -7.83 -12.67 13.20
C PHE A 52 -7.61 -13.01 11.72
N HIS A 53 -8.54 -12.56 10.89
CA HIS A 53 -8.48 -12.67 9.44
C HIS A 53 -8.01 -11.34 8.85
N VAL A 54 -6.77 -11.31 8.36
CA VAL A 54 -6.22 -10.13 7.67
C VAL A 54 -6.91 -9.98 6.32
N ARG A 55 -7.32 -8.74 5.99
CA ARG A 55 -7.96 -8.42 4.73
C ARG A 55 -6.92 -8.26 3.61
N GLU A 56 -7.35 -8.47 2.39
CA GLU A 56 -6.51 -8.27 1.19
C GLU A 56 -6.36 -6.79 0.84
N ASP A 57 -7.41 -5.99 1.11
CA ASP A 57 -7.42 -4.55 0.94
C ASP A 57 -6.57 -3.85 2.01
N TYR A 58 -5.80 -2.86 1.61
CA TYR A 58 -4.86 -2.12 2.45
C TYR A 58 -4.66 -0.71 1.89
N TRP A 59 -4.09 0.16 2.70
CA TRP A 59 -3.75 1.52 2.30
C TRP A 59 -2.25 1.71 2.31
N VAL A 60 -1.78 2.56 1.41
CA VAL A 60 -0.37 2.94 1.28
C VAL A 60 -0.25 4.42 1.00
N GLY A 61 0.88 4.97 1.31
CA GLY A 61 1.23 6.36 1.03
C GLY A 61 2.62 6.69 1.52
N ASP A 62 2.93 7.95 1.51
CA ASP A 62 4.16 8.49 2.07
C ASP A 62 3.86 9.77 2.85
N LEU A 63 4.60 10.00 3.93
CA LEU A 63 4.48 11.16 4.82
C LEU A 63 5.87 11.70 5.17
N ALA A 64 5.97 13.02 5.31
CA ALA A 64 7.12 13.64 5.97
C ALA A 64 6.96 13.59 7.49
N SER A 65 8.06 13.84 8.22
CA SER A 65 8.01 13.97 9.68
C SER A 65 6.99 15.04 10.11
N GLY A 66 6.13 14.71 11.06
CA GLY A 66 5.05 15.56 11.57
C GLY A 66 3.77 15.53 10.73
N GLU A 67 3.76 14.87 9.57
CA GLU A 67 2.56 14.71 8.76
C GLU A 67 1.69 13.53 9.22
N ARG A 68 0.41 13.62 8.88
CA ARG A 68 -0.58 12.57 9.17
C ARG A 68 -1.58 12.40 8.04
N LYS A 69 -2.13 11.20 7.93
CA LYS A 69 -3.15 10.83 6.97
C LYS A 69 -4.33 10.18 7.67
N ALA A 70 -5.54 10.62 7.34
CA ALA A 70 -6.77 9.96 7.77
C ALA A 70 -7.22 8.94 6.72
N VAL A 71 -7.53 7.74 7.17
CA VAL A 71 -8.20 6.68 6.41
C VAL A 71 -9.58 6.50 7.03
N ARG A 72 -10.63 6.57 6.24
CA ARG A 72 -11.99 6.30 6.68
C ARG A 72 -12.35 4.85 6.39
N GLN A 73 -12.86 4.14 7.40
CA GLN A 73 -13.30 2.75 7.28
C GLN A 73 -14.64 2.54 7.98
N GLN A 74 -15.51 1.77 7.34
CA GLN A 74 -16.74 1.27 7.94
C GLN A 74 -16.40 0.10 8.86
N LEU A 75 -16.75 0.19 10.14
CA LEU A 75 -16.60 -0.90 11.11
C LEU A 75 -17.96 -1.33 11.63
N PHE A 76 -18.07 -2.60 11.95
CA PHE A 76 -19.32 -3.21 12.40
C PHE A 76 -19.24 -3.60 13.87
N LYS A 77 -20.26 -3.21 14.62
CA LYS A 77 -20.44 -3.67 16.01
C LYS A 77 -20.48 -5.20 16.07
N GLY A 78 -19.80 -5.77 17.04
CA GLY A 78 -19.74 -7.22 17.26
C GLY A 78 -18.48 -7.88 16.70
N ASN A 79 -17.72 -7.17 15.88
CA ASN A 79 -16.40 -7.60 15.45
C ASN A 79 -15.30 -6.95 16.28
N ASP A 80 -14.17 -7.58 16.28
CA ASP A 80 -12.95 -7.15 16.96
C ASP A 80 -11.91 -6.87 15.87
N TYR A 81 -11.38 -5.64 15.80
CA TYR A 81 -10.51 -5.18 14.69
C TYR A 81 -9.13 -4.80 15.18
N TRP A 82 -8.14 -5.17 14.42
CA TRP A 82 -6.79 -4.63 14.50
C TRP A 82 -6.39 -3.95 13.21
N PHE A 83 -5.66 -2.84 13.33
CA PHE A 83 -5.00 -2.12 12.25
C PHE A 83 -3.50 -2.14 12.52
N TRP A 84 -2.70 -2.62 11.58
CA TRP A 84 -1.25 -2.73 11.69
C TRP A 84 -0.60 -1.82 10.67
N LEU A 85 0.27 -0.94 11.13
CA LEU A 85 1.03 0.00 10.36
C LEU A 85 2.47 -0.45 10.29
N GLY A 86 3.07 -0.38 9.11
CA GLY A 86 4.49 -0.62 8.90
C GLY A 86 5.09 0.43 7.97
N THR A 87 6.36 0.74 8.18
CA THR A 87 7.14 1.60 7.31
C THR A 87 8.47 0.93 6.91
N GLU A 88 9.08 1.40 5.82
CA GLU A 88 10.37 0.88 5.34
C GLU A 88 11.58 1.49 6.06
N VAL A 89 11.38 2.50 6.89
CA VAL A 89 12.45 3.24 7.58
C VAL A 89 12.60 2.76 9.01
N ASP A 90 13.61 1.97 9.31
CA ASP A 90 13.83 1.31 10.61
C ASP A 90 13.79 2.24 11.84
N ARG A 91 14.17 3.49 11.69
CA ARG A 91 14.22 4.47 12.78
C ARG A 91 13.10 5.51 12.71
N ALA A 92 12.12 5.29 11.87
CA ALA A 92 10.92 6.12 11.87
C ALA A 92 10.13 5.87 13.16
N LYS A 93 9.60 6.93 13.74
CA LYS A 93 8.59 6.86 14.79
C LYS A 93 7.24 7.16 14.19
N GLU A 94 6.35 6.22 14.30
CA GLU A 94 5.02 6.29 13.74
C GLU A 94 3.97 5.91 14.75
N SER A 95 2.77 6.35 14.50
CA SER A 95 1.60 5.96 15.29
C SER A 95 0.38 5.75 14.40
N VAL A 96 -0.52 4.93 14.91
CA VAL A 96 -1.85 4.73 14.34
C VAL A 96 -2.88 4.86 15.45
N HIS A 97 -3.89 5.69 15.23
CA HIS A 97 -4.96 5.93 16.20
C HIS A 97 -6.32 5.83 15.54
N ILE A 98 -7.32 5.40 16.29
CA ILE A 98 -8.69 5.20 15.79
C ILE A 98 -9.63 6.15 16.50
N TYR A 99 -10.36 6.94 15.72
CA TYR A 99 -11.37 7.89 16.20
C TYR A 99 -12.75 7.51 15.66
N ASP A 100 -13.76 7.76 16.46
CA ASP A 100 -15.15 7.64 16.02
C ASP A 100 -15.58 8.83 15.14
N SER A 101 -16.85 8.82 14.71
CA SER A 101 -17.42 9.90 13.89
C SER A 101 -17.50 11.24 14.59
N ASP A 102 -17.47 11.28 15.93
CA ASP A 102 -17.49 12.49 16.75
C ASP A 102 -16.06 13.00 17.05
N GLY A 103 -15.04 12.34 16.51
CA GLY A 103 -13.63 12.69 16.72
C GLY A 103 -13.09 12.27 18.09
N LYS A 104 -13.75 11.35 18.79
CA LYS A 104 -13.27 10.80 20.05
C LYS A 104 -12.38 9.59 19.80
N LEU A 105 -11.31 9.48 20.57
CA LEU A 105 -10.44 8.31 20.56
C LEU A 105 -11.26 7.07 20.95
N ALA A 106 -11.25 6.07 20.08
CA ALA A 106 -12.09 4.87 20.19
C ALA A 106 -11.30 3.58 20.31
N GLU A 107 -9.97 3.65 20.23
CA GLU A 107 -9.10 2.49 20.33
C GLU A 107 -9.03 1.92 21.75
N GLN A 108 -8.65 0.65 21.82
CA GLN A 108 -8.43 -0.06 23.09
C GLN A 108 -7.04 0.26 23.65
N PRO A 109 -6.84 0.14 25.01
CA PRO A 109 -5.57 0.46 25.65
C PRO A 109 -4.39 -0.44 25.27
N ASP A 110 -4.65 -1.59 24.64
CA ASP A 110 -3.63 -2.54 24.18
C ASP A 110 -3.07 -2.21 22.78
N SER A 111 -3.49 -1.08 22.18
CA SER A 111 -2.84 -0.48 21.01
C SER A 111 -1.38 -0.15 21.35
N TRP A 112 -0.48 -0.29 20.37
CA TRP A 112 0.96 -0.15 20.61
C TRP A 112 1.69 0.48 19.43
N ALA A 113 2.85 1.10 19.71
CA ALA A 113 3.82 1.53 18.72
C ALA A 113 5.23 1.12 19.17
N LYS A 114 6.02 0.59 18.28
CA LYS A 114 7.39 0.14 18.54
C LYS A 114 8.22 0.18 17.27
N GLU A 115 9.33 0.95 17.31
CA GLU A 115 10.21 1.09 16.15
C GLU A 115 9.42 1.62 14.94
N HIS A 116 9.57 0.97 13.80
CA HIS A 116 8.87 1.28 12.54
C HIS A 116 7.54 0.53 12.37
N LEU A 117 6.92 0.13 13.48
CA LEU A 117 5.64 -0.59 13.52
C LEU A 117 4.70 0.04 14.54
N ALA A 118 3.42 0.09 14.21
CA ALA A 118 2.38 0.45 15.16
C ALA A 118 1.11 -0.37 14.92
N ALA A 119 0.30 -0.51 15.96
CA ALA A 119 -0.99 -1.19 15.82
C ALA A 119 -2.04 -0.58 16.72
N ALA A 120 -3.26 -0.45 16.20
CA ALA A 120 -4.42 0.01 16.95
C ALA A 120 -5.52 -1.03 16.95
N HIS A 121 -6.10 -1.22 18.12
CA HIS A 121 -7.15 -2.19 18.40
C HIS A 121 -8.47 -1.50 18.68
N ILE A 122 -9.56 -2.01 18.14
CA ILE A 122 -10.90 -1.51 18.42
C ILE A 122 -11.95 -2.62 18.40
N THR A 123 -12.84 -2.59 19.40
CA THR A 123 -14.12 -3.30 19.39
C THR A 123 -15.22 -2.25 19.27
N PRO A 124 -15.78 -2.01 18.08
CA PRO A 124 -16.71 -0.92 17.84
C PRO A 124 -17.96 -1.04 18.72
N LYS A 125 -18.32 0.05 19.40
CA LYS A 125 -19.57 0.11 20.19
C LYS A 125 -20.81 0.26 19.31
N THR A 126 -20.62 0.87 18.14
CA THR A 126 -21.65 1.09 17.12
C THR A 126 -21.11 0.78 15.75
N THR A 127 -21.97 0.27 14.85
CA THR A 127 -21.66 0.17 13.44
C THR A 127 -21.64 1.57 12.83
N GLY A 128 -20.56 1.92 12.13
CA GLY A 128 -20.44 3.25 11.55
C GLY A 128 -19.05 3.53 10.95
N SER A 129 -18.85 4.77 10.55
CA SER A 129 -17.56 5.24 10.04
C SER A 129 -16.62 5.56 11.19
N TYR A 130 -15.40 5.05 11.08
CA TYR A 130 -14.27 5.36 11.95
C TYR A 130 -13.15 5.94 11.13
N TYR A 131 -12.29 6.73 11.76
CA TYR A 131 -11.15 7.37 11.15
C TYR A 131 -9.86 6.83 11.76
N ILE A 132 -9.07 6.19 10.93
CA ILE A 132 -7.78 5.65 11.31
C ILE A 132 -6.73 6.68 10.90
N ILE A 133 -6.06 7.27 11.88
CA ILE A 133 -5.05 8.31 11.67
C ILE A 133 -3.67 7.67 11.69
N VAL A 134 -3.01 7.68 10.55
CA VAL A 134 -1.61 7.30 10.39
C VAL A 134 -0.76 8.56 10.54
N SER A 135 0.29 8.51 11.36
CA SER A 135 1.22 9.62 11.56
C SER A 135 2.66 9.13 11.48
N VAL A 136 3.52 9.91 10.85
CA VAL A 136 4.98 9.79 10.96
C VAL A 136 5.43 10.94 11.85
N GLU A 137 5.78 10.63 13.09
CA GLU A 137 6.16 11.64 14.09
C GLU A 137 7.58 12.15 13.85
N GLU A 138 8.49 11.21 13.64
CA GLU A 138 9.90 11.49 13.33
C GLU A 138 10.39 10.47 12.30
N SER A 139 11.21 10.91 11.35
CA SER A 139 11.89 10.01 10.41
C SER A 139 13.21 10.64 9.96
N PRO A 140 14.26 9.84 9.77
CA PRO A 140 15.50 10.28 9.15
C PRO A 140 15.36 10.48 7.63
N ALA A 141 14.32 9.95 7.02
CA ALA A 141 14.04 10.11 5.59
C ALA A 141 13.18 11.36 5.33
N ALA A 142 13.37 12.02 4.19
CA ALA A 142 12.54 13.16 3.78
C ALA A 142 11.07 12.77 3.60
N ARG A 143 10.81 11.57 3.09
CA ARG A 143 9.49 10.93 2.99
C ARG A 143 9.60 9.51 3.50
N THR A 144 8.63 9.06 4.24
CA THR A 144 8.52 7.70 4.80
C THR A 144 7.29 7.04 4.19
N HIS A 145 7.51 5.97 3.45
CA HIS A 145 6.42 5.19 2.89
C HIS A 145 5.83 4.31 3.98
N TRP A 146 4.52 4.24 4.01
CA TRP A 146 3.78 3.46 4.99
C TRP A 146 2.74 2.55 4.33
N ALA A 147 2.43 1.48 4.98
CA ALA A 147 1.32 0.62 4.65
C ALA A 147 0.49 0.32 5.90
N LEU A 148 -0.81 0.38 5.76
CA LEU A 148 -1.78 0.03 6.79
C LEU A 148 -2.59 -1.16 6.33
N VAL A 149 -2.47 -2.28 7.02
CA VAL A 149 -3.31 -3.47 6.83
C VAL A 149 -4.24 -3.62 8.02
N TYR A 150 -5.35 -4.33 7.86
CA TYR A 150 -6.28 -4.58 8.93
C TYR A 150 -6.87 -5.97 8.87
N GLY A 151 -7.42 -6.40 9.98
CA GLY A 151 -8.09 -7.67 10.11
C GLY A 151 -9.12 -7.65 11.22
N PHE A 152 -9.97 -8.67 11.25
CA PHE A 152 -11.00 -8.81 12.27
C PHE A 152 -11.28 -10.29 12.59
N ARG A 153 -11.97 -10.50 13.70
CA ARG A 153 -12.56 -11.77 14.10
C ARG A 153 -13.94 -11.55 14.73
#